data_23ec869eb73766724ad6193710f70acd
#
_entry.id   23ec869eb73766724ad6193710f70acd
#
_cell.length_a   1.000
_cell.length_b   1.000
_cell.length_c   1.000
_cell.angle_alpha   90.00
_cell.angle_beta   90.00
_cell.angle_gamma   90.00
#
_symmetry.space_group_name_H-M   'P 1'
#
loop_
_entity.id
_entity.type
_entity.pdbx_description
1 polymer ?
#
loop_
_entity_poly.entity_id
_entity_poly.type
_entity_poly.pdbx_seq_one_letter_code
_entity_poly.pdbx_strand_id
1 'polypeptide(L)'
;MPKKLDYRAVWIDARTLLVAHKEAIAAIAGFFIFMSAWVSAFFVPPLIVENLDNTNQVILEISRYFETNWRVLVPTMLVTIYGSLSLYVLMSGRRLEKVGDALGIAAALFFPYLLASLLVGWATLAGFLMLIIPGLYISGRFAILPAVIAQDAKSGVSASVIRTWRVTRNCGWSILFLMLFVAVILRIFAGVADAAIVAICQSIAGEGGVPIVESAVKALFVALEAVAFIVMLVAINRQLSAQTPNQ
;
A
#
# COMPACT_ATOMS: atom_id res chain seq x y z
N MET A 1 25.54 10.40 -14.06
CA MET A 1 25.93 9.43 -13.01
C MET A 1 24.77 8.48 -12.77
N PRO A 2 24.98 7.17 -12.50
CA PRO A 2 23.89 6.27 -12.16
C PRO A 2 23.26 6.71 -10.86
N LYS A 3 21.91 6.85 -10.84
CA LYS A 3 21.14 7.14 -9.63
C LYS A 3 21.35 6.02 -8.63
N LYS A 4 21.75 6.33 -7.41
CA LYS A 4 21.87 5.37 -6.32
C LYS A 4 20.86 5.68 -5.24
N LEU A 5 20.14 4.66 -4.79
CA LEU A 5 19.28 4.76 -3.62
C LEU A 5 20.14 4.66 -2.36
N ASP A 6 20.12 5.71 -1.53
CA ASP A 6 20.75 5.69 -0.21
C ASP A 6 19.71 5.26 0.82
N TYR A 7 19.80 4.00 1.24
CA TYR A 7 18.86 3.40 2.20
C TYR A 7 18.85 4.11 3.55
N ARG A 8 20.02 4.61 3.99
CA ARG A 8 20.13 5.34 5.27
C ARG A 8 19.40 6.68 5.20
N ALA A 9 19.59 7.41 4.12
CA ALA A 9 18.91 8.69 3.88
C ALA A 9 17.40 8.50 3.78
N VAL A 10 16.94 7.46 3.04
CA VAL A 10 15.51 7.10 2.95
C VAL A 10 14.92 6.82 4.35
N TRP A 11 15.62 6.05 5.18
CA TRP A 11 15.15 5.73 6.52
C TRP A 11 15.03 6.95 7.44
N ILE A 12 16.04 7.84 7.39
CA ILE A 12 16.04 9.09 8.18
C ILE A 12 14.89 10.01 7.72
N ASP A 13 14.70 10.18 6.40
CA ASP A 13 13.61 11.01 5.86
C ASP A 13 12.24 10.41 6.18
N ALA A 14 12.08 9.10 6.04
CA ALA A 14 10.86 8.39 6.41
C ALA A 14 10.50 8.61 7.89
N ARG A 15 11.47 8.48 8.80
CA ARG A 15 11.26 8.74 10.23
C ARG A 15 10.87 10.19 10.49
N THR A 16 11.54 11.13 9.83
CA THR A 16 11.24 12.57 9.97
C THR A 16 9.83 12.90 9.52
N LEU A 17 9.39 12.34 8.38
CA LEU A 17 8.02 12.48 7.87
C LEU A 17 6.98 11.92 8.84
N LEU A 18 7.24 10.72 9.38
CA LEU A 18 6.35 10.08 10.34
C LEU A 18 6.16 10.92 11.60
N VAL A 19 7.26 11.42 12.15
CA VAL A 19 7.22 12.25 13.38
C VAL A 19 6.55 13.60 13.12
N ALA A 20 6.86 14.24 11.97
CA ALA A 20 6.32 15.55 11.63
C ALA A 20 4.79 15.54 11.42
N HIS A 21 4.24 14.42 10.94
CA HIS A 21 2.82 14.31 10.60
C HIS A 21 2.06 13.24 11.41
N LYS A 22 2.61 12.78 12.54
CA LYS A 22 2.10 11.64 13.33
C LYS A 22 0.61 11.70 13.64
N GLU A 23 0.08 12.86 14.05
CA GLU A 23 -1.34 13.03 14.42
C GLU A 23 -2.26 12.94 13.19
N ALA A 24 -1.88 13.60 12.10
CA ALA A 24 -2.62 13.56 10.85
C ALA A 24 -2.55 12.16 10.19
N ILE A 25 -1.40 11.49 10.25
CA ILE A 25 -1.24 10.11 9.79
C ILE A 25 -2.12 9.18 10.61
N ALA A 26 -2.10 9.30 11.95
CA ALA A 26 -2.93 8.47 12.83
C ALA A 26 -4.42 8.66 12.56
N ALA A 27 -4.88 9.90 12.35
CA ALA A 27 -6.27 10.18 12.04
C ALA A 27 -6.71 9.61 10.68
N ILE A 28 -5.93 9.85 9.62
CA ILE A 28 -6.27 9.36 8.27
C ILE A 28 -6.13 7.84 8.22
N ALA A 29 -5.02 7.27 8.70
CA ALA A 29 -4.80 5.83 8.67
C ALA A 29 -5.80 5.09 9.58
N GLY A 30 -6.10 5.63 10.76
CA GLY A 30 -7.07 5.05 11.68
C GLY A 30 -8.47 5.00 11.09
N PHE A 31 -8.92 6.08 10.46
CA PHE A 31 -10.27 6.12 9.90
C PHE A 31 -10.39 5.38 8.55
N PHE A 32 -9.48 5.63 7.60
CA PHE A 32 -9.64 5.11 6.23
C PHE A 32 -8.98 3.74 6.03
N ILE A 33 -7.85 3.45 6.68
CA ILE A 33 -7.12 2.20 6.44
C ILE A 33 -7.50 1.17 7.50
N PHE A 34 -7.38 1.52 8.79
CA PHE A 34 -7.68 0.59 9.87
C PHE A 34 -9.16 0.17 9.88
N MET A 35 -10.11 1.14 9.83
CA MET A 35 -11.53 0.80 9.84
C MET A 35 -11.95 -0.04 8.64
N SER A 36 -11.45 0.28 7.45
CA SER A 36 -11.72 -0.52 6.25
C SER A 36 -11.14 -1.93 6.35
N ALA A 37 -9.92 -2.06 6.86
CA ALA A 37 -9.28 -3.35 7.08
C ALA A 37 -10.03 -4.16 8.16
N TRP A 38 -10.48 -3.50 9.22
CA TRP A 38 -11.24 -4.16 10.29
C TRP A 38 -12.60 -4.65 9.80
N VAL A 39 -13.35 -3.81 9.09
CA VAL A 39 -14.63 -4.22 8.48
C VAL A 39 -14.40 -5.41 7.54
N SER A 40 -13.38 -5.34 6.69
CA SER A 40 -13.05 -6.46 5.79
C SER A 40 -12.68 -7.72 6.57
N ALA A 41 -11.81 -7.64 7.58
CA ALA A 41 -11.37 -8.80 8.36
C ALA A 41 -12.49 -9.41 9.22
N PHE A 42 -13.49 -8.60 9.62
CA PHE A 42 -14.61 -9.07 10.44
C PHE A 42 -15.71 -9.73 9.59
N PHE A 43 -16.06 -9.14 8.44
CA PHE A 43 -17.18 -9.59 7.62
C PHE A 43 -16.80 -10.58 6.52
N VAL A 44 -15.53 -10.61 6.11
CA VAL A 44 -15.07 -11.44 5.01
C VAL A 44 -14.20 -12.57 5.57
N PRO A 45 -14.62 -13.84 5.41
CA PRO A 45 -13.81 -14.97 5.84
C PRO A 45 -12.49 -15.04 5.06
N PRO A 46 -11.43 -15.62 5.64
CA PRO A 46 -10.18 -15.81 4.91
C PRO A 46 -10.40 -16.71 3.69
N LEU A 47 -9.75 -16.38 2.57
CA LEU A 47 -9.72 -17.25 1.42
C LEU A 47 -8.84 -18.47 1.73
N ILE A 48 -9.45 -19.63 1.83
CA ILE A 48 -8.77 -20.92 2.02
C ILE A 48 -8.89 -21.68 0.70
N VAL A 49 -7.76 -22.01 0.08
CA VAL A 49 -7.69 -22.82 -1.12
C VAL A 49 -7.21 -24.20 -0.71
N GLU A 50 -8.09 -25.20 -0.76
CA GLU A 50 -7.80 -26.55 -0.26
C GLU A 50 -6.88 -27.36 -1.20
N ASN A 51 -6.99 -27.12 -2.51
CA ASN A 51 -6.24 -27.90 -3.51
C ASN A 51 -5.53 -27.00 -4.51
N LEU A 52 -4.25 -26.77 -4.26
CA LEU A 52 -3.39 -25.94 -5.12
C LEU A 52 -2.95 -26.64 -6.42
N ASP A 53 -3.09 -27.99 -6.50
CA ASP A 53 -2.65 -28.74 -7.67
C ASP A 53 -3.64 -28.65 -8.84
N ASN A 54 -4.88 -28.27 -8.57
CA ASN A 54 -5.92 -28.14 -9.59
C ASN A 54 -6.22 -26.67 -9.89
N THR A 55 -5.57 -26.14 -10.91
CA THR A 55 -5.72 -24.73 -11.34
C THR A 55 -7.18 -24.32 -11.59
N ASN A 56 -8.03 -25.19 -12.12
CA ASN A 56 -9.42 -24.87 -12.39
C ASN A 56 -10.22 -24.73 -11.07
N GLN A 57 -9.93 -25.55 -10.08
CA GLN A 57 -10.55 -25.42 -8.75
C GLN A 57 -10.10 -24.15 -8.05
N VAL A 58 -8.81 -23.83 -8.09
CA VAL A 58 -8.27 -22.56 -7.55
C VAL A 58 -8.98 -21.36 -8.17
N ILE A 59 -9.11 -21.30 -9.48
CA ILE A 59 -9.81 -20.20 -10.18
C ILE A 59 -11.28 -20.13 -9.75
N LEU A 60 -11.95 -21.27 -9.64
CA LEU A 60 -13.36 -21.32 -9.26
C LEU A 60 -13.56 -20.84 -7.80
N GLU A 61 -12.71 -21.25 -6.87
CA GLU A 61 -12.77 -20.83 -5.46
C GLU A 61 -12.52 -19.33 -5.32
N ILE A 62 -11.53 -18.79 -6.02
CA ILE A 62 -11.26 -17.34 -6.07
C ILE A 62 -12.46 -16.59 -6.64
N SER A 63 -13.04 -17.06 -7.75
CA SER A 63 -14.20 -16.42 -8.38
C SER A 63 -15.41 -16.39 -7.43
N ARG A 64 -15.73 -17.51 -6.80
CA ARG A 64 -16.82 -17.62 -5.81
C ARG A 64 -16.59 -16.71 -4.61
N TYR A 65 -15.34 -16.65 -4.12
CA TYR A 65 -14.98 -15.77 -3.02
C TYR A 65 -15.26 -14.30 -3.34
N PHE A 66 -14.87 -13.84 -4.54
CA PHE A 66 -15.16 -12.48 -4.99
C PHE A 66 -16.66 -12.25 -5.22
N GLU A 67 -17.35 -13.17 -5.87
CA GLU A 67 -18.80 -13.08 -6.10
C GLU A 67 -19.60 -12.98 -4.79
N THR A 68 -19.18 -13.68 -3.75
CA THR A 68 -19.85 -13.63 -2.45
C THR A 68 -19.53 -12.37 -1.67
N ASN A 69 -18.28 -11.90 -1.71
CA ASN A 69 -17.80 -10.87 -0.79
C ASN A 69 -17.59 -9.48 -1.43
N TRP A 70 -17.83 -9.30 -2.75
CA TRP A 70 -17.53 -8.06 -3.45
C TRP A 70 -18.18 -6.81 -2.83
N ARG A 71 -19.38 -6.98 -2.22
CA ARG A 71 -20.12 -5.89 -1.56
C ARG A 71 -19.37 -5.27 -0.38
N VAL A 72 -18.48 -6.03 0.25
CA VAL A 72 -17.61 -5.56 1.33
C VAL A 72 -16.23 -5.21 0.78
N LEU A 73 -15.65 -6.09 -0.04
CA LEU A 73 -14.29 -5.94 -0.56
C LEU A 73 -14.10 -4.68 -1.42
N VAL A 74 -15.05 -4.40 -2.34
CA VAL A 74 -14.89 -3.24 -3.23
C VAL A 74 -14.99 -1.91 -2.49
N PRO A 75 -16.02 -1.64 -1.64
CA PRO A 75 -16.05 -0.40 -0.89
C PRO A 75 -14.86 -0.21 0.05
N THR A 76 -14.47 -1.24 0.79
CA THR A 76 -13.33 -1.16 1.71
C THR A 76 -12.02 -0.92 0.97
N MET A 77 -11.83 -1.53 -0.21
CA MET A 77 -10.69 -1.28 -1.08
C MET A 77 -10.65 0.18 -1.56
N LEU A 78 -11.78 0.74 -2.03
CA LEU A 78 -11.84 2.12 -2.49
C LEU A 78 -11.56 3.12 -1.37
N VAL A 79 -12.10 2.88 -0.17
CA VAL A 79 -11.86 3.72 1.01
C VAL A 79 -10.37 3.64 1.43
N THR A 80 -9.76 2.46 1.41
CA THR A 80 -8.34 2.29 1.70
C THR A 80 -7.46 2.99 0.68
N ILE A 81 -7.79 2.91 -0.61
CA ILE A 81 -7.08 3.62 -1.69
C ILE A 81 -7.18 5.13 -1.48
N TYR A 82 -8.36 5.65 -1.16
CA TYR A 82 -8.56 7.06 -0.90
C TYR A 82 -7.77 7.55 0.32
N GLY A 83 -7.80 6.81 1.43
CA GLY A 83 -7.02 7.10 2.62
C GLY A 83 -5.51 7.08 2.36
N SER A 84 -5.04 6.08 1.62
CA SER A 84 -3.63 5.98 1.22
C SER A 84 -3.20 7.16 0.35
N LEU A 85 -4.02 7.53 -0.65
CA LEU A 85 -3.76 8.68 -1.50
C LEU A 85 -3.73 9.99 -0.69
N SER A 86 -4.61 10.13 0.30
CA SER A 86 -4.64 11.27 1.21
C SER A 86 -3.34 11.40 2.02
N LEU A 87 -2.78 10.27 2.47
CA LEU A 87 -1.47 10.25 3.14
C LEU A 87 -0.33 10.63 2.19
N TYR A 88 -0.34 10.16 0.94
CA TYR A 88 0.65 10.60 -0.05
C TYR A 88 0.57 12.11 -0.30
N VAL A 89 -0.63 12.67 -0.42
CA VAL A 89 -0.83 14.12 -0.60
C VAL A 89 -0.36 14.88 0.63
N LEU A 90 -0.69 14.44 1.84
CA LEU A 90 -0.26 15.05 3.09
C LEU A 90 1.27 15.18 3.16
N MET A 91 1.98 14.14 2.74
CA MET A 91 3.46 14.08 2.81
C MET A 91 4.16 14.54 1.52
N SER A 92 3.43 15.02 0.52
CA SER A 92 3.98 15.43 -0.78
C SER A 92 4.88 16.67 -0.74
N GLY A 93 5.00 17.33 0.41
CA GLY A 93 5.77 18.58 0.58
C GLY A 93 4.98 19.83 0.19
N ARG A 94 3.69 19.72 -0.10
CA ARG A 94 2.81 20.88 -0.31
C ARG A 94 2.59 21.61 1.02
N ARG A 95 2.43 22.92 0.96
CA ARG A 95 2.00 23.70 2.13
C ARG A 95 0.51 23.45 2.33
N LEU A 96 0.18 22.51 3.20
CA LEU A 96 -1.18 22.19 3.61
C LEU A 96 -1.40 22.76 5.00
N GLU A 97 -2.47 23.53 5.18
CA GLU A 97 -2.80 24.13 6.47
C GLU A 97 -3.58 23.17 7.36
N LYS A 98 -4.40 22.30 6.74
CA LYS A 98 -5.29 21.37 7.44
C LYS A 98 -5.29 19.98 6.77
N VAL A 99 -5.64 18.96 7.55
CA VAL A 99 -5.87 17.60 7.05
C VAL A 99 -6.96 17.57 5.98
N GLY A 100 -7.99 18.43 6.11
CA GLY A 100 -9.06 18.57 5.13
C GLY A 100 -8.59 18.96 3.74
N ASP A 101 -7.51 19.76 3.63
CA ASP A 101 -6.94 20.16 2.34
C ASP A 101 -6.32 18.93 1.65
N ALA A 102 -5.64 18.06 2.40
CA ALA A 102 -5.10 16.81 1.88
C ALA A 102 -6.21 15.88 1.36
N LEU A 103 -7.31 15.76 2.09
CA LEU A 103 -8.48 14.98 1.70
C LEU A 103 -9.14 15.56 0.43
N GLY A 104 -9.32 16.88 0.36
CA GLY A 104 -9.89 17.54 -0.83
C GLY A 104 -9.05 17.34 -2.09
N ILE A 105 -7.72 17.48 -1.99
CA ILE A 105 -6.80 17.24 -3.10
C ILE A 105 -6.81 15.74 -3.48
N ALA A 106 -6.81 14.83 -2.50
CA ALA A 106 -6.89 13.41 -2.75
C ALA A 106 -8.19 13.02 -3.47
N ALA A 107 -9.32 13.65 -3.14
CA ALA A 107 -10.59 13.44 -3.84
C ALA A 107 -10.50 13.84 -5.33
N ALA A 108 -9.88 14.97 -5.63
CA ALA A 108 -9.66 15.42 -7.01
C ALA A 108 -8.71 14.50 -7.79
N LEU A 109 -7.71 13.90 -7.12
CA LEU A 109 -6.74 12.99 -7.70
C LEU A 109 -7.19 11.53 -7.72
N PHE A 110 -8.30 11.18 -7.06
CA PHE A 110 -8.73 9.80 -6.87
C PHE A 110 -8.97 9.08 -8.19
N PHE A 111 -9.76 9.68 -9.07
CA PHE A 111 -10.06 9.07 -10.36
C PHE A 111 -8.85 8.99 -11.30
N PRO A 112 -8.05 10.06 -11.51
CA PRO A 112 -6.78 9.97 -12.22
C PRO A 112 -5.84 8.90 -11.66
N TYR A 113 -5.77 8.76 -10.34
CA TYR A 113 -4.96 7.75 -9.70
C TYR A 113 -5.46 6.32 -9.97
N LEU A 114 -6.78 6.09 -9.91
CA LEU A 114 -7.36 4.79 -10.25
C LEU A 114 -7.05 4.39 -11.70
N LEU A 115 -7.16 5.33 -12.64
CA LEU A 115 -6.82 5.07 -14.06
C LEU A 115 -5.33 4.74 -14.23
N ALA A 116 -4.45 5.52 -13.58
CA ALA A 116 -3.01 5.25 -13.62
C ALA A 116 -2.67 3.88 -13.01
N SER A 117 -3.27 3.55 -11.88
CA SER A 117 -3.08 2.27 -11.20
C SER A 117 -3.59 1.10 -12.03
N LEU A 118 -4.71 1.26 -12.73
CA LEU A 118 -5.25 0.25 -13.64
C LEU A 118 -4.29 0.00 -14.81
N LEU A 119 -3.80 1.05 -15.46
CA LEU A 119 -2.82 0.94 -16.55
C LEU A 119 -1.55 0.22 -16.11
N VAL A 120 -1.01 0.61 -14.96
CA VAL A 120 0.19 -0.02 -14.40
C VAL A 120 -0.10 -1.45 -13.96
N GLY A 121 -1.28 -1.71 -13.40
CA GLY A 121 -1.74 -3.05 -13.03
C GLY A 121 -1.76 -4.00 -14.23
N TRP A 122 -2.32 -3.58 -15.37
CA TRP A 122 -2.30 -4.34 -16.60
C TRP A 122 -0.89 -4.57 -17.14
N ALA A 123 -0.02 -3.55 -17.11
CA ALA A 123 1.38 -3.70 -17.52
C ALA A 123 2.15 -4.68 -16.63
N THR A 124 1.90 -4.62 -15.32
CA THR A 124 2.50 -5.53 -14.33
C THR A 124 2.01 -6.96 -14.53
N LEU A 125 0.70 -7.14 -14.73
CA LEU A 125 0.10 -8.46 -15.02
C LEU A 125 0.68 -9.06 -16.31
N ALA A 126 0.77 -8.27 -17.38
CA ALA A 126 1.42 -8.72 -18.62
C ALA A 126 2.89 -9.12 -18.39
N GLY A 127 3.61 -8.36 -17.55
CA GLY A 127 4.97 -8.72 -17.14
C GLY A 127 5.05 -10.07 -16.42
N PHE A 128 4.11 -10.35 -15.51
CA PHE A 128 4.03 -11.64 -14.80
C PHE A 128 3.62 -12.79 -15.72
N LEU A 129 2.73 -12.55 -16.68
CA LEU A 129 2.34 -13.56 -17.68
C LEU A 129 3.49 -13.92 -18.63
N MET A 130 4.36 -12.97 -18.94
CA MET A 130 5.57 -13.26 -19.72
C MET A 130 6.60 -14.03 -18.91
N LEU A 131 6.97 -13.51 -17.76
CA LEU A 131 7.93 -14.10 -16.82
C LEU A 131 7.80 -13.39 -15.46
N ILE A 132 8.07 -14.10 -14.37
CA ILE A 132 8.00 -13.54 -13.00
C ILE A 132 8.96 -12.34 -12.84
N ILE A 133 10.16 -12.42 -13.40
CA ILE A 133 11.21 -11.38 -13.28
C ILE A 133 10.80 -10.02 -13.86
N PRO A 134 10.28 -9.91 -15.10
CA PRO A 134 9.76 -8.66 -15.63
C PRO A 134 8.60 -8.08 -14.81
N GLY A 135 7.66 -8.91 -14.34
CA GLY A 135 6.55 -8.48 -13.49
C GLY A 135 7.03 -7.84 -12.19
N LEU A 136 7.97 -8.47 -11.49
CA LEU A 136 8.60 -7.94 -10.29
C LEU A 136 9.35 -6.63 -10.56
N TYR A 137 10.08 -6.55 -11.66
CA TYR A 137 10.80 -5.33 -12.03
C TYR A 137 9.85 -4.15 -12.29
N ILE A 138 8.76 -4.38 -13.02
CA ILE A 138 7.73 -3.37 -13.27
C ILE A 138 7.09 -2.93 -11.95
N SER A 139 6.71 -3.87 -11.06
CA SER A 139 6.15 -3.57 -9.75
C SER A 139 7.06 -2.66 -8.92
N GLY A 140 8.36 -2.97 -8.84
CA GLY A 140 9.34 -2.16 -8.12
C GLY A 140 9.48 -0.75 -8.69
N ARG A 141 9.40 -0.59 -10.02
CA ARG A 141 9.51 0.72 -10.67
C ARG A 141 8.28 1.60 -10.45
N PHE A 142 7.10 1.01 -10.47
CA PHE A 142 5.84 1.75 -10.30
C PHE A 142 5.38 1.86 -8.85
N ALA A 143 6.10 1.28 -7.88
CA ALA A 143 5.78 1.39 -6.47
C ALA A 143 5.64 2.85 -5.99
N ILE A 144 6.44 3.78 -6.52
CA ILE A 144 6.38 5.21 -6.14
C ILE A 144 5.32 6.02 -6.93
N LEU A 145 4.55 5.41 -7.83
CA LEU A 145 3.56 6.12 -8.66
C LEU A 145 2.58 6.98 -7.84
N PRO A 146 1.99 6.50 -6.72
CA PRO A 146 1.08 7.33 -5.94
C PRO A 146 1.77 8.56 -5.34
N ALA A 147 3.04 8.45 -4.94
CA ALA A 147 3.81 9.58 -4.44
C ALA A 147 4.11 10.61 -5.54
N VAL A 148 4.37 10.16 -6.77
CA VAL A 148 4.57 11.04 -7.94
C VAL A 148 3.29 11.78 -8.29
N ILE A 149 2.14 11.10 -8.34
CA ILE A 149 0.83 11.72 -8.61
C ILE A 149 0.46 12.74 -7.53
N ALA A 150 0.68 12.40 -6.26
CA ALA A 150 0.41 13.30 -5.14
C ALA A 150 1.29 14.56 -5.20
N GLN A 151 2.55 14.45 -5.65
CA GLN A 151 3.46 15.57 -5.76
C GLN A 151 3.07 16.50 -6.91
N ASP A 152 2.58 15.98 -8.03
CA ASP A 152 2.34 16.71 -9.28
C ASP A 152 0.87 16.58 -9.74
N ALA A 153 -0.05 17.13 -8.93
CA ALA A 153 -1.49 17.01 -9.15
C ALA A 153 -2.03 17.61 -10.47
N LYS A 154 -1.23 18.39 -11.16
CA LYS A 154 -1.59 19.03 -12.44
C LYS A 154 -1.17 18.20 -13.66
N SER A 155 -0.27 17.22 -13.49
CA SER A 155 0.16 16.36 -14.58
C SER A 155 -0.91 15.29 -14.87
N GLY A 156 -1.19 15.09 -16.16
CA GLY A 156 -2.13 14.04 -16.58
C GLY A 156 -1.62 12.63 -16.23
N VAL A 157 -2.51 11.64 -16.32
CA VAL A 157 -2.21 10.22 -16.01
C VAL A 157 -0.98 9.71 -16.74
N SER A 158 -0.90 9.93 -18.05
CA SER A 158 0.22 9.49 -18.88
C SER A 158 1.55 10.15 -18.48
N ALA A 159 1.52 11.45 -18.18
CA ALA A 159 2.71 12.19 -17.75
C ALA A 159 3.24 11.65 -16.41
N SER A 160 2.36 11.32 -15.46
CA SER A 160 2.73 10.74 -14.16
C SER A 160 3.35 9.35 -14.31
N VAL A 161 2.80 8.50 -15.18
CA VAL A 161 3.33 7.16 -15.49
C VAL A 161 4.72 7.26 -16.12
N ILE A 162 4.89 8.14 -17.14
CA ILE A 162 6.18 8.36 -17.81
C ILE A 162 7.20 8.94 -16.82
N ARG A 163 6.79 9.90 -15.97
CA ARG A 163 7.66 10.50 -14.96
C ARG A 163 8.11 9.44 -13.96
N THR A 164 7.21 8.60 -13.46
CA THR A 164 7.55 7.50 -12.56
C THR A 164 8.58 6.57 -13.19
N TRP A 165 8.37 6.17 -14.44
CA TRP A 165 9.32 5.34 -15.19
C TRP A 165 10.69 6.00 -15.35
N ARG A 166 10.75 7.30 -15.58
CA ARG A 166 11.99 8.07 -15.73
C ARG A 166 12.73 8.22 -14.39
N VAL A 167 12.01 8.54 -13.32
CA VAL A 167 12.59 8.76 -11.99
C VAL A 167 13.16 7.48 -11.41
N THR A 168 12.50 6.34 -11.62
CA THR A 168 12.93 5.02 -11.11
C THR A 168 13.93 4.30 -12.00
N ARG A 169 14.43 4.94 -13.07
CA ARG A 169 15.41 4.33 -13.97
C ARG A 169 16.66 3.88 -13.20
N ASN A 170 17.02 2.60 -13.33
CA ASN A 170 18.12 1.91 -12.67
C ASN A 170 17.95 1.65 -11.16
N CYS A 171 16.83 2.03 -10.55
CA CYS A 171 16.58 1.82 -9.12
C CYS A 171 15.44 0.84 -8.82
N GLY A 172 14.77 0.27 -9.84
CA GLY A 172 13.59 -0.60 -9.67
C GLY A 172 13.84 -1.77 -8.73
N TRP A 173 14.95 -2.48 -8.91
CA TRP A 173 15.34 -3.58 -8.02
C TRP A 173 15.65 -3.14 -6.60
N SER A 174 16.33 -2.00 -6.42
CA SER A 174 16.63 -1.46 -5.09
C SER A 174 15.38 -1.09 -4.32
N ILE A 175 14.38 -0.53 -5.01
CA ILE A 175 13.08 -0.20 -4.42
C ILE A 175 12.34 -1.49 -4.05
N LEU A 176 12.29 -2.46 -4.97
CA LEU A 176 11.63 -3.74 -4.74
C LEU A 176 12.21 -4.47 -3.53
N PHE A 177 13.53 -4.62 -3.47
CA PHE A 177 14.19 -5.31 -2.35
C PHE A 177 13.99 -4.59 -1.02
N LEU A 178 14.03 -3.26 -1.00
CA LEU A 178 13.76 -2.49 0.21
C LEU A 178 12.33 -2.69 0.69
N MET A 179 11.35 -2.62 -0.22
CA MET A 179 9.94 -2.86 0.10
C MET A 179 9.70 -4.29 0.57
N LEU A 180 10.30 -5.27 -0.11
CA LEU A 180 10.18 -6.68 0.27
C LEU A 180 10.79 -6.92 1.66
N PHE A 181 11.95 -6.35 1.95
CA PHE A 181 12.60 -6.45 3.26
C PHE A 181 11.70 -5.91 4.37
N VAL A 182 11.12 -4.72 4.18
CA VAL A 182 10.19 -4.12 5.14
C VAL A 182 8.92 -4.97 5.28
N ALA A 183 8.37 -5.46 4.17
CA ALA A 183 7.20 -6.34 4.19
C ALA A 183 7.45 -7.60 5.02
N VAL A 184 8.56 -8.29 4.79
CA VAL A 184 8.90 -9.52 5.52
C VAL A 184 9.02 -9.26 7.02
N ILE A 185 9.71 -8.19 7.43
CA ILE A 185 9.83 -7.83 8.85
C ILE A 185 8.45 -7.58 9.46
N LEU A 186 7.63 -6.74 8.83
CA LEU A 186 6.31 -6.41 9.35
C LEU A 186 5.38 -7.64 9.39
N ARG A 187 5.47 -8.53 8.41
CA ARG A 187 4.71 -9.79 8.40
C ARG A 187 5.13 -10.77 9.50
N ILE A 188 6.43 -10.85 9.81
CA ILE A 188 6.90 -11.66 10.94
C ILE A 188 6.34 -11.11 12.26
N PHE A 189 6.42 -9.78 12.48
CA PHE A 189 5.84 -9.16 13.68
C PHE A 189 4.33 -9.34 13.76
N ALA A 190 3.61 -9.17 12.66
CA ALA A 190 2.17 -9.37 12.58
C ALA A 190 1.80 -10.83 12.92
N GLY A 191 2.52 -11.80 12.37
CA GLY A 191 2.28 -13.22 12.63
C GLY A 191 2.52 -13.62 14.09
N VAL A 192 3.59 -13.11 14.70
CA VAL A 192 3.87 -13.35 16.14
C VAL A 192 2.79 -12.72 17.01
N ALA A 193 2.36 -11.50 16.71
CA ALA A 193 1.32 -10.83 17.47
C ALA A 193 -0.05 -11.52 17.29
N ASP A 194 -0.41 -11.94 16.08
CA ASP A 194 -1.65 -12.68 15.81
C ASP A 194 -1.67 -14.00 16.60
N ALA A 195 -0.59 -14.78 16.56
CA ALA A 195 -0.46 -16.03 17.33
C ALA A 195 -0.58 -15.79 18.84
N ALA A 196 0.06 -14.75 19.36
CA ALA A 196 -0.01 -14.42 20.80
C ALA A 196 -1.45 -14.05 21.21
N ILE A 197 -2.13 -13.25 20.41
CA ILE A 197 -3.51 -12.81 20.70
C ILE A 197 -4.50 -13.96 20.59
N VAL A 198 -4.38 -14.80 19.56
CA VAL A 198 -5.20 -16.02 19.44
C VAL A 198 -5.03 -16.90 20.67
N ALA A 199 -3.79 -17.14 21.14
CA ALA A 199 -3.52 -17.92 22.35
C ALA A 199 -4.14 -17.29 23.61
N ILE A 200 -4.06 -15.97 23.76
CA ILE A 200 -4.68 -15.25 24.89
C ILE A 200 -6.22 -15.33 24.80
N CYS A 201 -6.79 -15.07 23.65
CA CYS A 201 -8.25 -15.14 23.46
C CYS A 201 -8.80 -16.54 23.72
N GLN A 202 -8.12 -17.58 23.27
CA GLN A 202 -8.49 -18.97 23.54
C GLN A 202 -8.40 -19.33 25.04
N SER A 203 -7.40 -18.81 25.76
CA SER A 203 -7.24 -19.06 27.20
C SER A 203 -8.34 -18.39 28.04
N ILE A 204 -8.89 -17.27 27.58
CA ILE A 204 -9.91 -16.49 28.32
C ILE A 204 -11.34 -16.89 27.91
N ALA A 205 -11.59 -17.02 26.61
CA ALA A 205 -12.94 -17.20 26.03
C ALA A 205 -13.23 -18.63 25.55
N GLY A 206 -12.27 -19.56 25.67
CA GLY A 206 -12.38 -20.92 25.14
C GLY A 206 -12.21 -21.00 23.63
N GLU A 207 -12.59 -22.15 23.02
CA GLU A 207 -12.40 -22.40 21.59
C GLU A 207 -13.17 -21.45 20.65
N GLY A 208 -14.15 -20.69 21.16
CA GLY A 208 -14.94 -19.74 20.38
C GLY A 208 -14.22 -18.43 20.03
N GLY A 209 -13.08 -18.16 20.69
CA GLY A 209 -12.30 -16.94 20.47
C GLY A 209 -13.10 -15.64 20.66
N VAL A 210 -12.47 -14.49 20.36
CA VAL A 210 -13.16 -13.20 20.27
C VAL A 210 -12.89 -12.62 18.87
N PRO A 211 -13.71 -12.98 17.87
CA PRO A 211 -13.48 -12.61 16.44
C PRO A 211 -13.28 -11.10 16.24
N ILE A 212 -13.94 -10.29 17.07
CA ILE A 212 -13.81 -8.82 17.03
C ILE A 212 -12.37 -8.39 17.37
N VAL A 213 -11.76 -9.00 18.40
CA VAL A 213 -10.39 -8.64 18.83
C VAL A 213 -9.37 -9.11 17.81
N GLU A 214 -9.49 -10.35 17.33
CA GLU A 214 -8.59 -10.90 16.32
C GLU A 214 -8.63 -10.08 15.02
N SER A 215 -9.83 -9.76 14.53
CA SER A 215 -9.98 -8.94 13.34
C SER A 215 -9.43 -7.52 13.52
N ALA A 216 -9.62 -6.90 14.69
CA ALA A 216 -9.09 -5.57 15.00
C ALA A 216 -7.55 -5.56 15.01
N VAL A 217 -6.94 -6.59 15.56
CA VAL A 217 -5.47 -6.69 15.58
C VAL A 217 -4.91 -6.92 14.19
N LYS A 218 -5.51 -7.82 13.41
CA LYS A 218 -5.14 -8.01 11.99
C LYS A 218 -5.23 -6.69 11.23
N ALA A 219 -6.31 -5.94 11.41
CA ALA A 219 -6.52 -4.63 10.80
C ALA A 219 -5.47 -3.59 11.24
N LEU A 220 -5.06 -3.61 12.51
CA LEU A 220 -4.02 -2.73 13.02
C LEU A 220 -2.69 -2.97 12.31
N PHE A 221 -2.27 -4.22 12.16
CA PHE A 221 -1.03 -4.54 11.45
C PHE A 221 -1.10 -4.19 9.96
N VAL A 222 -2.25 -4.39 9.31
CA VAL A 222 -2.47 -3.93 7.92
C VAL A 222 -2.32 -2.42 7.82
N ALA A 223 -2.87 -1.66 8.76
CA ALA A 223 -2.74 -0.20 8.76
C ALA A 223 -1.30 0.25 9.02
N LEU A 224 -0.59 -0.38 9.95
CA LEU A 224 0.83 -0.09 10.22
C LEU A 224 1.73 -0.40 9.02
N GLU A 225 1.50 -1.53 8.35
CA GLU A 225 2.21 -1.91 7.14
C GLU A 225 1.96 -0.89 6.01
N ALA A 226 0.72 -0.48 5.80
CA ALA A 226 0.36 0.51 4.81
C ALA A 226 1.04 1.86 5.08
N VAL A 227 0.99 2.35 6.32
CA VAL A 227 1.66 3.60 6.72
C VAL A 227 3.17 3.51 6.51
N ALA A 228 3.80 2.41 6.93
CA ALA A 228 5.23 2.21 6.72
C ALA A 228 5.61 2.27 5.24
N PHE A 229 4.87 1.59 4.36
CA PHE A 229 5.11 1.63 2.92
C PHE A 229 4.91 3.02 2.34
N ILE A 230 3.81 3.71 2.70
CA ILE A 230 3.52 5.05 2.20
C ILE A 230 4.65 6.02 2.56
N VAL A 231 5.06 6.04 3.82
CA VAL A 231 6.12 6.94 4.30
C VAL A 231 7.45 6.65 3.60
N MET A 232 7.81 5.38 3.43
CA MET A 232 9.03 4.99 2.73
C MET A 232 9.00 5.32 1.25
N LEU A 233 7.87 5.09 0.56
CA LEU A 233 7.73 5.41 -0.86
C LEU A 233 7.77 6.92 -1.12
N VAL A 234 7.24 7.75 -0.19
CA VAL A 234 7.38 9.20 -0.25
C VAL A 234 8.85 9.62 -0.08
N ALA A 235 9.57 9.04 0.90
CA ALA A 235 10.98 9.33 1.11
C ALA A 235 11.83 8.95 -0.10
N ILE A 236 11.59 7.76 -0.70
CA ILE A 236 12.24 7.32 -1.94
C ILE A 236 11.97 8.31 -3.08
N ASN A 237 10.69 8.71 -3.26
CA ASN A 237 10.32 9.65 -4.31
C ASN A 237 11.03 11.00 -4.14
N ARG A 238 11.13 11.53 -2.92
CA ARG A 238 11.86 12.78 -2.61
C ARG A 238 13.33 12.67 -2.98
N GLN A 239 13.99 11.60 -2.55
CA GLN A 239 15.40 11.37 -2.85
C GLN A 239 15.68 11.27 -4.37
N LEU A 240 14.88 10.46 -5.07
CA LEU A 240 15.05 10.25 -6.51
C LEU A 240 14.69 11.49 -7.34
N SER A 241 13.69 12.25 -6.92
CA SER A 241 13.29 13.51 -7.57
C SER A 241 14.37 14.58 -7.42
N ALA A 242 15.02 14.67 -6.25
CA ALA A 242 16.15 15.59 -6.03
C ALA A 242 17.37 15.28 -6.91
N GLN A 243 17.56 14.03 -7.32
CA GLN A 243 18.63 13.60 -8.23
C GLN A 243 18.26 13.76 -9.73
N THR A 244 17.02 14.20 -10.02
CA THR A 244 16.57 14.38 -11.40
C THR A 244 16.56 15.87 -11.69
N PRO A 245 17.44 16.40 -12.59
CA PRO A 245 17.37 17.80 -13.01
C PRO A 245 15.99 18.09 -13.60
N ASN A 246 15.43 19.25 -13.25
CA ASN A 246 14.22 19.75 -13.88
C ASN A 246 14.50 19.92 -15.40
N GLN A 247 13.94 19.05 -16.20
CA GLN A 247 13.81 19.20 -17.65
C GLN A 247 12.35 19.39 -17.99
#